data_859fbcdad96da593c1eafd1f5041f801
#
_entry.id   859fbcdad96da593c1eafd1f5041f801
#
_cell.length_a   1.000
_cell.length_b   1.000
_cell.length_c   1.000
_cell.angle_alpha   90.00
_cell.angle_beta   90.00
_cell.angle_gamma   90.00
#
_symmetry.space_group_name_H-M   'P 1'
#
loop_
_entity.id
_entity.type
_entity.pdbx_description
1 polymer ?
#
loop_
_entity_poly.entity_id
_entity_poly.type
_entity_poly.pdbx_seq_one_letter_code
_entity_poly.pdbx_strand_id
1 'polypeptide(L)'
;MIDVRDLAALQVAAMQPGRGPRRFMAGGHFLRFAELGEILTRLTGRRFWAPKAPGVVLRAIGRTSDVARRLLGVELAPSHEAMVTLIRGVPCDDSRTRAELGVKARSPEETLRDTLRWMYKRGVVSARDIGRLAD
;
A
#
# COMPACT_ATOMS: atom_id res chain seq x y z
N MET A 1 -3.91 -2.51 2.95
CA MET A 1 -2.60 -3.06 2.52
C MET A 1 -2.46 -4.47 3.04
N ILE A 2 -2.10 -5.41 2.20
CA ILE A 2 -1.78 -6.80 2.57
C ILE A 2 -0.41 -7.15 2.00
N ASP A 3 0.38 -7.92 2.74
CA ASP A 3 1.64 -8.47 2.25
C ASP A 3 1.36 -9.57 1.23
N VAL A 4 2.09 -9.59 0.12
CA VAL A 4 1.91 -10.59 -0.94
C VAL A 4 2.14 -12.02 -0.44
N ARG A 5 3.03 -12.20 0.53
CA ARG A 5 3.32 -13.50 1.16
C ARG A 5 2.13 -13.97 1.99
N ASP A 6 1.45 -13.06 2.68
CA ASP A 6 0.26 -13.38 3.46
C ASP A 6 -0.93 -13.68 2.56
N LEU A 7 -1.06 -12.92 1.45
CA LEU A 7 -2.07 -13.20 0.43
C LEU A 7 -1.86 -14.59 -0.19
N ALA A 8 -0.62 -14.95 -0.53
CA ALA A 8 -0.28 -16.27 -1.04
C ALA A 8 -0.59 -17.38 -0.01
N ALA A 9 -0.27 -17.16 1.26
CA ALA A 9 -0.59 -18.11 2.32
C ALA A 9 -2.11 -18.29 2.50
N LEU A 10 -2.89 -17.21 2.42
CA LEU A 10 -4.35 -17.27 2.43
C LEU A 10 -4.91 -18.07 1.23
N GLN A 11 -4.36 -17.85 0.04
CA GLN A 11 -4.76 -18.59 -1.16
C GLN A 11 -4.49 -20.09 -1.01
N VAL A 12 -3.30 -20.48 -0.56
CA VAL A 12 -2.94 -21.88 -0.31
C VAL A 12 -3.84 -22.51 0.76
N ALA A 13 -4.10 -21.81 1.86
CA ALA A 13 -5.00 -22.29 2.90
C ALA A 13 -6.46 -22.44 2.41
N ALA A 14 -6.90 -21.56 1.50
CA ALA A 14 -8.24 -21.63 0.92
C ALA A 14 -8.42 -22.80 -0.07
N MET A 15 -7.34 -23.33 -0.62
CA MET A 15 -7.37 -24.46 -1.57
C MET A 15 -7.62 -25.83 -0.90
N GLN A 16 -7.72 -25.90 0.41
CA GLN A 16 -7.97 -27.17 1.10
C GLN A 16 -9.30 -27.81 0.66
N PRO A 17 -9.29 -29.10 0.23
CA PRO A 17 -10.47 -29.76 -0.28
C PRO A 17 -11.51 -30.03 0.81
N GLY A 18 -12.74 -30.38 0.41
CA GLY A 18 -13.80 -30.87 1.31
C GLY A 18 -14.70 -29.83 1.95
N ARG A 19 -14.49 -28.52 1.65
CA ARG A 19 -15.27 -27.45 2.28
C ARG A 19 -16.25 -26.72 1.33
N GLY A 20 -16.37 -27.16 0.09
CA GLY A 20 -17.24 -26.54 -0.93
C GLY A 20 -16.79 -25.15 -1.41
N PRO A 21 -17.53 -24.51 -2.31
CA PRO A 21 -17.20 -23.19 -2.82
C PRO A 21 -17.41 -22.13 -1.74
N ARG A 22 -16.35 -21.34 -1.44
CA ARG A 22 -16.38 -20.27 -0.45
C ARG A 22 -15.69 -19.02 -0.97
N ARG A 23 -16.08 -17.88 -0.42
CA ARG A 23 -15.46 -16.57 -0.71
C ARG A 23 -14.78 -16.06 0.54
N PHE A 24 -13.54 -15.63 0.38
CA PHE A 24 -12.73 -15.06 1.45
C PHE A 24 -12.36 -13.62 1.10
N MET A 25 -12.43 -12.74 2.09
CA MET A 25 -11.96 -11.37 1.97
C MET A 25 -10.51 -11.31 2.50
N ALA A 26 -9.61 -10.70 1.73
CA ALA A 26 -8.20 -10.53 2.10
C ALA A 26 -7.87 -9.04 2.16
N GLY A 27 -8.28 -8.37 3.25
CA GLY A 27 -8.16 -6.93 3.42
C GLY A 27 -6.78 -6.49 3.93
N GLY A 28 -6.19 -7.25 4.83
CA GLY A 28 -4.97 -6.89 5.54
C GLY A 28 -5.17 -5.68 6.46
N HIS A 29 -4.22 -4.75 6.44
CA HIS A 29 -4.28 -3.54 7.28
C HIS A 29 -4.83 -2.34 6.51
N PHE A 30 -5.78 -1.64 7.09
CA PHE A 30 -6.22 -0.35 6.57
C PHE A 30 -5.27 0.73 7.12
N LEU A 31 -4.54 1.40 6.23
CA LEU A 31 -3.63 2.48 6.57
C LEU A 31 -4.09 3.77 5.90
N ARG A 32 -4.17 4.83 6.67
CA ARG A 32 -4.30 6.18 6.12
C ARG A 32 -2.97 6.63 5.54
N PHE A 33 -3.02 7.51 4.55
CA PHE A 33 -1.82 8.02 3.89
C PHE A 33 -0.83 8.68 4.87
N ALA A 34 -1.35 9.37 5.89
CA ALA A 34 -0.52 9.96 6.93
C ALA A 34 0.21 8.91 7.77
N GLU A 35 -0.48 7.82 8.15
CA GLU A 35 0.11 6.70 8.91
C GLU A 35 1.20 6.00 8.10
N LEU A 36 0.97 5.82 6.80
CA LEU A 36 1.99 5.30 5.87
C LEU A 36 3.24 6.20 5.86
N GLY A 37 3.06 7.51 5.77
CA GLY A 37 4.15 8.48 5.81
C GLY A 37 4.93 8.45 7.14
N GLU A 38 4.25 8.27 8.26
CA GLU A 38 4.87 8.13 9.58
C GLU A 38 5.72 6.84 9.69
N ILE A 39 5.19 5.70 9.19
CA ILE A 39 5.94 4.45 9.17
C ILE A 39 7.18 4.58 8.28
N LEU A 40 7.04 5.13 7.08
CA LEU A 40 8.16 5.36 6.17
C LEU A 40 9.21 6.29 6.79
N THR A 41 8.78 7.35 7.48
CA THR A 41 9.67 8.27 8.20
C THR A 41 10.46 7.54 9.30
N ARG A 42 9.80 6.70 10.09
CA ARG A 42 10.47 5.90 11.14
C ARG A 42 11.48 4.91 10.54
N LEU A 43 11.10 4.22 9.47
CA LEU A 43 11.95 3.21 8.85
C LEU A 43 13.18 3.80 8.17
N THR A 44 13.01 4.87 7.42
CA THR A 44 14.11 5.46 6.61
C THR A 44 14.87 6.56 7.33
N GLY A 45 14.30 7.13 8.40
CA GLY A 45 14.82 8.32 9.06
C GLY A 45 14.62 9.61 8.25
N ARG A 46 13.88 9.55 7.14
CA ARG A 46 13.61 10.69 6.27
C ARG A 46 12.20 11.20 6.44
N ARG A 47 12.01 12.50 6.41
CA ARG A 47 10.69 13.10 6.46
C ARG A 47 9.95 12.86 5.15
N PHE A 48 8.92 12.02 5.19
CA PHE A 48 7.94 11.93 4.12
C PHE A 48 6.84 12.97 4.39
N TRP A 49 6.76 13.92 3.50
CA TRP A 49 5.71 14.91 3.56
C TRP A 49 4.40 14.28 3.04
N ALA A 50 3.54 13.88 3.95
CA ALA A 50 2.19 13.40 3.65
C ALA A 50 1.20 14.52 4.06
N PRO A 51 0.85 15.45 3.16
CA PRO A 51 -0.03 16.54 3.51
C PRO A 51 -1.41 16.01 3.91
N LYS A 52 -1.90 16.46 5.05
CA LYS A 52 -3.31 16.30 5.45
C LYS A 52 -4.15 17.27 4.58
N ALA A 53 -4.16 17.06 3.27
CA ALA A 53 -4.89 17.92 2.36
C ALA A 53 -6.38 17.51 2.34
N PRO A 54 -7.31 18.48 2.36
CA PRO A 54 -8.74 18.20 2.13
C PRO A 54 -8.93 17.46 0.81
N GLY A 55 -9.89 16.51 0.77
CA GLY A 55 -10.13 15.69 -0.42
C GLY A 55 -10.42 16.48 -1.71
N VAL A 56 -10.90 17.72 -1.57
CA VAL A 56 -11.11 18.65 -2.70
C VAL A 56 -9.78 19.05 -3.32
N VAL A 57 -8.77 19.35 -2.51
CA VAL A 57 -7.42 19.74 -2.98
C VAL A 57 -6.74 18.57 -3.69
N LEU A 58 -6.83 17.37 -3.13
CA LEU A 58 -6.27 16.16 -3.75
C LEU A 58 -6.93 15.84 -5.09
N ARG A 59 -8.25 16.03 -5.19
CA ARG A 59 -8.97 15.89 -6.48
C ARG A 59 -8.57 16.94 -7.51
N ALA A 60 -8.33 18.17 -7.08
CA ALA A 60 -7.87 19.23 -7.97
C ALA A 60 -6.46 18.92 -8.51
N ILE A 61 -5.54 18.47 -7.64
CA ILE A 61 -4.18 18.04 -8.04
C ILE A 61 -4.25 16.88 -9.06
N GLY A 62 -5.08 15.86 -8.81
CA GLY A 62 -5.26 14.75 -9.75
C GLY A 62 -5.76 15.20 -11.13
N ARG A 63 -6.75 16.12 -11.16
CA ARG A 63 -7.28 16.66 -12.43
C ARG A 63 -6.25 17.49 -13.19
N THR A 64 -5.49 18.33 -12.50
CA THR A 64 -4.43 19.14 -13.15
C THR A 64 -3.31 18.25 -13.69
N SER A 65 -2.95 17.17 -12.98
CA SER A 65 -1.98 16.18 -13.45
C SER A 65 -2.45 15.46 -14.71
N ASP A 66 -3.73 15.07 -14.79
CA ASP A 66 -4.30 14.42 -15.98
C ASP A 66 -4.35 15.37 -17.20
N VAL A 67 -4.65 16.66 -16.98
CA VAL A 67 -4.62 17.67 -18.04
C VAL A 67 -3.19 17.91 -18.51
N ALA A 68 -2.24 18.04 -17.60
CA ALA A 68 -0.83 18.22 -17.93
C ALA A 68 -0.27 17.01 -18.72
N ARG A 69 -0.64 15.79 -18.33
CA ARG A 69 -0.28 14.58 -19.07
C ARG A 69 -0.81 14.58 -20.50
N ARG A 70 -2.07 15.01 -20.69
CA ARG A 70 -2.70 15.07 -22.04
C ARG A 70 -2.07 16.13 -22.93
N LEU A 71 -1.67 17.29 -22.35
CA LEU A 71 -1.16 18.42 -23.12
C LEU A 71 0.36 18.35 -23.33
N LEU A 72 1.11 17.84 -22.35
CA LEU A 72 2.57 17.89 -22.34
C LEU A 72 3.24 16.51 -22.54
N GLY A 73 2.45 15.41 -22.57
CA GLY A 73 3.00 14.06 -22.68
C GLY A 73 3.86 13.61 -21.49
N VAL A 74 3.83 14.36 -20.37
CA VAL A 74 4.65 14.07 -19.18
C VAL A 74 3.84 13.23 -18.19
N GLU A 75 4.38 12.09 -17.77
CA GLU A 75 3.79 11.27 -16.70
C GLU A 75 4.00 11.95 -15.34
N LEU A 76 3.07 12.81 -14.97
CA LEU A 76 2.99 13.38 -13.63
C LEU A 76 2.13 12.43 -12.76
N ALA A 77 2.76 11.75 -11.81
CA ALA A 77 2.03 11.08 -10.74
C ALA A 77 1.64 12.09 -9.66
N PRO A 78 0.46 11.96 -9.06
CA PRO A 78 -0.50 10.86 -9.17
C PRO A 78 -1.69 11.16 -10.08
N SER A 79 -2.30 10.12 -10.68
CA SER A 79 -3.52 10.26 -11.48
C SER A 79 -4.73 10.63 -10.61
N HIS A 80 -5.77 11.20 -11.23
CA HIS A 80 -7.04 11.49 -10.53
C HIS A 80 -7.63 10.23 -9.86
N GLU A 81 -7.58 9.08 -10.53
CA GLU A 81 -8.09 7.81 -10.00
C GLU A 81 -7.32 7.33 -8.76
N ALA A 82 -6.00 7.49 -8.75
CA ALA A 82 -5.18 7.18 -7.58
C ALA A 82 -5.57 8.05 -6.38
N MET A 83 -5.81 9.35 -6.62
CA MET A 83 -6.25 10.26 -5.57
C MET A 83 -7.65 9.92 -5.05
N VAL A 84 -8.60 9.58 -5.93
CA VAL A 84 -9.95 9.17 -5.53
C VAL A 84 -9.89 7.87 -4.72
N THR A 85 -9.06 6.91 -5.11
CA THR A 85 -8.88 5.65 -4.39
C THR A 85 -8.30 5.88 -3.00
N LEU A 86 -7.30 6.77 -2.86
CA LEU A 86 -6.73 7.15 -1.57
C LEU A 86 -7.75 7.83 -0.64
N ILE A 87 -8.66 8.65 -1.21
CA ILE A 87 -9.68 9.36 -0.43
C ILE A 87 -10.84 8.43 -0.02
N ARG A 88 -11.22 7.50 -0.91
CA ARG A 88 -12.37 6.61 -0.74
C ARG A 88 -12.00 5.26 -0.16
N GLY A 89 -10.78 5.06 0.31
CA GLY A 89 -10.33 3.80 0.88
C GLY A 89 -11.35 3.27 1.91
N VAL A 90 -11.92 2.10 1.62
CA VAL A 90 -12.90 1.44 2.50
C VAL A 90 -12.16 0.37 3.30
N PRO A 91 -12.27 0.39 4.64
CA PRO A 91 -11.73 -0.69 5.44
C PRO A 91 -12.45 -2.00 5.09
N CYS A 92 -11.68 -3.07 4.93
CA CYS A 92 -12.20 -4.40 4.69
C CYS A 92 -12.03 -5.23 5.97
N ASP A 93 -13.11 -5.77 6.48
CA ASP A 93 -13.05 -6.71 7.60
C ASP A 93 -12.77 -8.11 7.07
N ASP A 94 -11.59 -8.62 7.36
CA ASP A 94 -11.13 -9.97 7.02
C ASP A 94 -10.94 -10.88 8.24
N SER A 95 -11.50 -10.48 9.40
CA SER A 95 -11.41 -11.21 10.67
C SER A 95 -11.89 -12.66 10.54
N ARG A 96 -13.00 -12.87 9.87
CA ARG A 96 -13.54 -14.21 9.58
C ARG A 96 -12.57 -15.04 8.74
N THR A 97 -11.99 -14.47 7.69
CA THR A 97 -11.01 -15.15 6.82
C THR A 97 -9.80 -15.59 7.63
N ARG A 98 -9.26 -14.70 8.47
CA ARG A 98 -8.11 -15.01 9.33
C ARG A 98 -8.41 -16.10 10.36
N ALA A 99 -9.59 -16.04 10.95
CA ALA A 99 -10.03 -17.06 11.92
C ALA A 99 -10.22 -18.44 11.26
N GLU A 100 -10.83 -18.50 10.07
CA GLU A 100 -11.09 -19.76 9.36
C GLU A 100 -9.82 -20.38 8.75
N LEU A 101 -8.92 -19.57 8.22
CA LEU A 101 -7.71 -20.02 7.51
C LEU A 101 -6.45 -20.04 8.38
N GLY A 102 -6.51 -19.49 9.58
CA GLY A 102 -5.40 -19.49 10.54
C GLY A 102 -4.19 -18.66 10.14
N VAL A 103 -4.31 -17.78 9.13
CA VAL A 103 -3.20 -16.97 8.62
C VAL A 103 -3.15 -15.62 9.36
N LYS A 104 -1.98 -15.32 9.93
CA LYS A 104 -1.69 -14.02 10.56
C LYS A 104 -1.08 -13.08 9.56
N ALA A 105 -1.63 -11.87 9.44
CA ALA A 105 -1.06 -10.83 8.61
C ALA A 105 0.19 -10.23 9.27
N ARG A 106 1.26 -10.02 8.49
CA ARG A 106 2.45 -9.28 8.88
C ARG A 106 2.11 -7.83 9.20
N SER A 107 2.90 -7.22 10.07
CA SER A 107 2.72 -5.80 10.36
C SER A 107 2.99 -4.93 9.12
N PRO A 108 2.32 -3.79 8.99
CA PRO A 108 2.60 -2.84 7.92
C PRO A 108 4.07 -2.41 7.88
N GLU A 109 4.69 -2.29 9.04
CA GLU A 109 6.07 -1.89 9.19
C GLU A 109 7.04 -2.94 8.64
N GLU A 110 6.79 -4.22 8.91
CA GLU A 110 7.56 -5.34 8.36
C GLU A 110 7.44 -5.38 6.83
N THR A 111 6.21 -5.33 6.32
CA THR A 111 5.94 -5.33 4.87
C THR A 111 6.64 -4.18 4.16
N LEU A 112 6.54 -2.96 4.69
CA LEU A 112 7.17 -1.78 4.10
C LEU A 112 8.69 -1.84 4.15
N ARG A 113 9.27 -2.33 5.26
CA ARG A 113 10.71 -2.53 5.40
C ARG A 113 11.26 -3.48 4.34
N ASP A 114 10.61 -4.63 4.20
CA ASP A 114 11.03 -5.64 3.23
C ASP A 114 10.86 -5.15 1.79
N THR A 115 9.76 -4.44 1.51
CA THR A 115 9.51 -3.82 0.19
C THR A 115 10.58 -2.80 -0.16
N LEU A 116 10.90 -1.88 0.76
CA LEU A 116 11.92 -0.87 0.53
C LEU A 116 13.31 -1.50 0.29
N ARG A 117 13.67 -2.49 1.09
CA ARG A 117 14.94 -3.23 0.90
C ARG A 117 14.98 -3.95 -0.45
N TRP A 118 13.88 -4.55 -0.86
CA TRP A 118 13.79 -5.19 -2.17
C TRP A 118 13.92 -4.17 -3.31
N MET A 119 13.23 -3.03 -3.22
CA MET A 119 13.32 -1.96 -4.22
C MET A 119 14.74 -1.41 -4.31
N TYR A 120 15.44 -1.26 -3.18
CA TYR A 120 16.82 -0.83 -3.14
C TYR A 120 17.76 -1.85 -3.83
N LYS A 121 17.63 -3.13 -3.49
CA LYS A 121 18.42 -4.20 -4.12
C LYS A 121 18.19 -4.29 -5.63
N ARG A 122 17.03 -3.89 -6.11
CA ARG A 122 16.66 -3.84 -7.53
C ARG A 122 17.08 -2.53 -8.22
N GLY A 123 17.64 -1.58 -7.50
CA GLY A 123 18.00 -0.28 -8.04
C GLY A 123 16.82 0.64 -8.37
N VAL A 124 15.62 0.33 -7.87
CA VAL A 124 14.40 1.14 -8.08
C VAL A 124 14.44 2.41 -7.24
N VAL A 125 15.00 2.30 -6.03
CA VAL A 125 15.20 3.44 -5.12
C VAL A 125 16.68 3.59 -4.77
N SER A 126 17.12 4.82 -4.55
CA SER A 126 18.51 5.11 -4.23
C SER A 126 18.81 4.87 -2.73
N ALA A 127 20.10 4.73 -2.38
CA ALA A 127 20.55 4.69 -0.98
C ALA A 127 20.09 5.93 -0.21
N ARG A 128 20.03 7.07 -0.89
CA ARG A 128 19.50 8.31 -0.34
C ARG A 128 18.03 8.17 0.04
N ASP A 129 17.22 7.50 -0.76
CA ASP A 129 15.75 7.39 -0.53
C ASP A 129 15.41 6.38 0.55
N ILE A 130 16.18 5.30 0.65
CA ILE A 130 15.98 4.26 1.67
C ILE A 130 16.57 4.64 3.05
N GLY A 131 17.53 5.58 3.09
CA GLY A 131 18.10 6.11 4.32
C GLY A 131 18.70 5.03 5.21
N ARG A 132 18.28 4.95 6.49
CA ARG A 132 18.80 3.99 7.49
C ARG A 132 18.65 2.51 7.12
N LEU A 133 17.87 2.18 6.13
CA LEU A 133 17.67 0.79 5.69
C LEU A 133 18.66 0.36 4.61
N ALA A 134 19.55 1.26 4.16
CA ALA A 134 20.61 0.96 3.19
C ALA A 134 21.75 0.15 3.80
N ASP A 135 21.90 0.22 5.13
CA ASP A 135 22.86 -0.54 5.93
C ASP A 135 22.28 -1.92 6.25
#